data_1ee45ad82a754c8fa89225434abebd02
#
_entry.id   1ee45ad82a754c8fa89225434abebd02
#
_cell.length_a   1.000
_cell.length_b   1.000
_cell.length_c   1.000
_cell.angle_alpha   90.00
_cell.angle_beta   90.00
_cell.angle_gamma   90.00
#
_symmetry.space_group_name_H-M   'P 1'
#
loop_
_entity.id
_entity.type
_entity.pdbx_description
1 polymer ?
#
loop_
_entity_poly.entity_id
_entity_poly.type
_entity_poly.pdbx_seq_one_letter_code
_entity_poly.pdbx_strand_id
1 'polypeptide(L)'
;IFSGGAGTVTYASDGRTRNDPSKTYGSGGLMNGKKYMLSFTYNCPKSEFDNPDGFFDGLSLDEANVALHKTFQFCGVEPMPSYAVHDVYKSEFSLENVLDALTTHLKQNIK
;
A
#
# COMPACT_ATOMS: atom_id res chain seq x y z
N ILE A 1 -0.32 -15.29 -2.41
CA ILE A 1 -1.47 -14.37 -2.43
C ILE A 1 -1.81 -13.91 -3.84
N PHE A 2 -0.80 -13.70 -4.68
CA PHE A 2 -0.99 -13.18 -6.04
C PHE A 2 -1.05 -14.25 -7.11
N SER A 3 -0.62 -15.46 -6.79
CA SER A 3 -0.75 -16.60 -7.69
C SER A 3 -2.15 -17.22 -7.66
N GLY A 4 -3.02 -16.74 -6.78
CA GLY A 4 -4.32 -17.33 -6.54
C GLY A 4 -4.23 -18.57 -5.66
N GLY A 5 -5.27 -18.84 -4.92
CA GLY A 5 -5.48 -20.10 -4.23
C GLY A 5 -6.38 -20.98 -5.07
N ALA A 6 -6.84 -22.09 -4.50
CA ALA A 6 -7.76 -22.99 -5.19
C ALA A 6 -8.99 -22.24 -5.68
N GLY A 7 -9.17 -22.13 -6.98
CA GLY A 7 -10.28 -21.45 -7.61
C GLY A 7 -10.24 -19.93 -7.60
N THR A 8 -9.15 -19.31 -7.10
CA THR A 8 -9.03 -17.85 -7.04
C THR A 8 -8.01 -17.33 -8.03
N VAL A 9 -8.42 -16.35 -8.85
CA VAL A 9 -7.55 -15.70 -9.82
C VAL A 9 -7.61 -14.20 -9.57
N THR A 10 -6.44 -13.56 -9.37
CA THR A 10 -6.35 -12.12 -9.06
C THR A 10 -6.12 -11.26 -10.30
N TYR A 11 -5.59 -11.87 -11.36
CA TYR A 11 -5.41 -11.17 -12.64
C TYR A 11 -5.52 -12.18 -13.79
N ALA A 12 -5.96 -11.70 -14.95
CA ALA A 12 -6.10 -12.53 -16.15
C ALA A 12 -4.82 -12.52 -17.00
N SER A 13 -4.17 -11.36 -17.06
CA SER A 13 -2.96 -11.13 -17.86
C SER A 13 -2.31 -9.84 -17.36
N ASP A 14 -1.23 -9.40 -18.04
CA ASP A 14 -0.62 -8.11 -17.75
C ASP A 14 -1.40 -6.92 -18.35
N GLY A 15 -2.53 -7.17 -19.01
CA GLY A 15 -3.36 -6.17 -19.65
C GLY A 15 -3.09 -6.02 -21.13
N ARG A 16 -1.92 -6.39 -21.59
CA ARG A 16 -1.59 -6.40 -23.01
C ARG A 16 -2.03 -7.72 -23.63
N THR A 17 -2.24 -7.73 -24.92
CA THR A 17 -2.54 -8.97 -25.64
C THR A 17 -1.51 -9.20 -26.72
N ARG A 18 -1.40 -10.44 -27.17
CA ARG A 18 -0.50 -10.81 -28.27
C ARG A 18 -0.84 -10.03 -29.54
N ASN A 19 -2.13 -9.76 -29.76
CA ASN A 19 -2.62 -9.02 -30.93
C ASN A 19 -2.54 -7.50 -30.76
N ASP A 20 -2.45 -7.02 -29.51
CA ASP A 20 -2.37 -5.59 -29.20
C ASP A 20 -1.42 -5.36 -28.03
N PRO A 21 -0.09 -5.35 -28.30
CA PRO A 21 0.89 -5.09 -27.27
C PRO A 21 0.96 -3.62 -26.84
N SER A 22 0.20 -2.74 -27.49
CA SER A 22 0.12 -1.31 -27.10
C SER A 22 -0.83 -1.05 -25.93
N LYS A 23 -1.63 -2.04 -25.52
CA LYS A 23 -2.49 -1.90 -24.36
C LYS A 23 -1.67 -1.71 -23.09
N THR A 24 -2.27 -1.01 -22.12
CA THR A 24 -1.59 -0.61 -20.90
C THR A 24 -1.17 -1.81 -20.06
N TYR A 25 0.11 -1.91 -19.80
CA TYR A 25 0.64 -2.91 -18.88
C TYR A 25 0.08 -2.66 -17.47
N GLY A 26 -0.32 -3.73 -16.79
CA GLY A 26 -0.88 -3.66 -15.44
C GLY A 26 -2.39 -3.48 -15.41
N SER A 27 -3.09 -3.56 -16.55
CA SER A 27 -4.54 -3.37 -16.62
C SER A 27 -5.36 -4.66 -16.62
N GLY A 28 -4.72 -5.82 -16.44
CA GLY A 28 -5.39 -7.12 -16.48
C GLY A 28 -5.93 -7.62 -15.15
N GLY A 29 -6.03 -6.77 -14.12
CA GLY A 29 -6.49 -7.17 -12.80
C GLY A 29 -7.98 -7.52 -12.78
N LEU A 30 -8.32 -8.50 -11.96
CA LEU A 30 -9.69 -9.02 -11.82
C LEU A 30 -10.35 -8.64 -10.50
N MET A 31 -9.65 -7.89 -9.63
CA MET A 31 -10.16 -7.50 -8.32
C MET A 31 -10.68 -6.06 -8.31
N ASN A 32 -11.22 -5.60 -9.42
CA ASN A 32 -11.77 -4.26 -9.54
C ASN A 32 -12.91 -4.04 -8.56
N GLY A 33 -12.99 -2.85 -7.99
CA GLY A 33 -13.99 -2.52 -6.97
C GLY A 33 -13.57 -2.86 -5.55
N LYS A 34 -12.47 -3.60 -5.38
CA LYS A 34 -11.89 -3.86 -4.07
C LYS A 34 -10.85 -2.82 -3.74
N LYS A 35 -10.64 -2.60 -2.45
CA LYS A 35 -9.67 -1.62 -1.95
C LYS A 35 -8.72 -2.29 -0.97
N TYR A 36 -7.52 -1.71 -0.84
CA TYR A 36 -6.54 -2.16 0.15
C TYR A 36 -6.01 -0.96 0.93
N MET A 37 -5.44 -1.24 2.07
CA MET A 37 -4.73 -0.27 2.88
C MET A 37 -3.40 -0.89 3.30
N LEU A 38 -2.32 -0.14 3.17
CA LEU A 38 -1.03 -0.54 3.74
C LEU A 38 -0.97 -0.02 5.18
N SER A 39 -0.59 -0.91 6.08
CA SER A 39 -0.41 -0.58 7.49
C SER A 39 1.01 -0.97 7.89
N PHE A 40 1.80 0.02 8.31
CA PHE A 40 3.21 -0.16 8.60
C PHE A 40 3.53 0.10 10.07
N THR A 41 4.54 -0.60 10.55
CA THR A 41 5.12 -0.36 11.86
C THR A 41 6.61 -0.13 11.69
N TYR A 42 7.07 1.07 12.03
CA TYR A 42 8.46 1.48 11.88
C TYR A 42 9.09 1.86 13.21
N ASN A 43 10.36 1.53 13.37
CA ASN A 43 11.16 2.16 14.43
C ASN A 43 11.74 3.51 13.98
N CYS A 44 11.77 3.78 12.68
CA CYS A 44 12.29 5.05 12.19
C CYS A 44 11.27 6.18 12.43
N PRO A 45 11.76 7.41 12.69
CA PRO A 45 10.85 8.54 12.89
C PRO A 45 10.16 8.95 11.60
N LYS A 46 8.97 9.51 11.73
CA LYS A 46 8.19 10.00 10.59
C LYS A 46 8.94 11.05 9.78
N SER A 47 9.79 11.83 10.44
CA SER A 47 10.57 12.92 9.82
C SER A 47 11.58 12.44 8.78
N GLU A 48 11.85 11.14 8.69
CA GLU A 48 12.73 10.59 7.66
C GLU A 48 12.04 10.52 6.29
N PHE A 49 10.71 10.54 6.26
CA PHE A 49 9.93 10.59 5.02
C PHE A 49 9.64 12.03 4.63
N ASP A 50 9.44 12.29 3.34
CA ASP A 50 9.16 13.61 2.79
C ASP A 50 10.23 14.65 3.11
N ASN A 51 11.45 14.20 3.37
CA ASN A 51 12.58 15.03 3.77
C ASN A 51 13.78 14.75 2.88
N PRO A 52 14.18 15.70 2.01
CA PRO A 52 15.31 15.49 1.10
C PRO A 52 16.63 15.19 1.83
N ASP A 53 16.77 15.64 3.09
CA ASP A 53 17.94 15.36 3.90
C ASP A 53 17.78 14.11 4.77
N GLY A 54 16.63 13.45 4.71
CA GLY A 54 16.35 12.22 5.46
C GLY A 54 16.84 10.97 4.75
N PHE A 55 16.72 9.84 5.43
CA PHE A 55 17.23 8.56 4.94
C PHE A 55 16.59 8.14 3.59
N PHE A 56 15.33 8.51 3.37
CA PHE A 56 14.60 8.12 2.18
C PHE A 56 14.69 9.15 1.04
N ASP A 57 15.64 10.10 1.13
CA ASP A 57 15.96 11.03 0.04
C ASP A 57 14.78 11.85 -0.49
N GLY A 58 13.86 12.21 0.40
CA GLY A 58 12.69 13.00 0.04
C GLY A 58 11.46 12.19 -0.36
N LEU A 59 11.57 10.86 -0.41
CA LEU A 59 10.43 10.02 -0.76
C LEU A 59 9.37 10.05 0.35
N SER A 60 8.11 10.04 -0.06
CA SER A 60 7.01 9.83 0.87
C SER A 60 6.96 8.38 1.33
N LEU A 61 6.15 8.09 2.34
CA LEU A 61 5.88 6.73 2.78
C LEU A 61 5.43 5.85 1.61
N ASP A 62 4.49 6.34 0.82
CA ASP A 62 3.95 5.58 -0.30
C ASP A 62 4.95 5.43 -1.44
N GLU A 63 5.71 6.48 -1.74
CA GLU A 63 6.76 6.41 -2.76
C GLU A 63 7.86 5.42 -2.37
N ALA A 64 8.25 5.38 -1.10
CA ALA A 64 9.23 4.43 -0.60
C ALA A 64 8.73 2.98 -0.66
N ASN A 65 7.43 2.78 -0.76
CA ASN A 65 6.79 1.46 -0.79
C ASN A 65 6.08 1.21 -2.13
N VAL A 66 6.56 1.81 -3.20
CA VAL A 66 5.91 1.73 -4.52
C VAL A 66 5.74 0.30 -5.02
N ALA A 67 6.67 -0.59 -4.72
CA ALA A 67 6.58 -1.98 -5.17
C ALA A 67 5.34 -2.69 -4.60
N LEU A 68 5.01 -2.41 -3.33
CA LEU A 68 3.81 -2.96 -2.72
C LEU A 68 2.54 -2.41 -3.38
N HIS A 69 2.50 -1.10 -3.61
CA HIS A 69 1.37 -0.47 -4.28
C HIS A 69 1.17 -1.04 -5.69
N LYS A 70 2.24 -1.20 -6.45
CA LYS A 70 2.17 -1.74 -7.81
C LYS A 70 1.71 -3.19 -7.85
N THR A 71 2.04 -3.98 -6.83
CA THR A 71 1.58 -5.37 -6.71
C THR A 71 0.04 -5.42 -6.63
N PHE A 72 -0.56 -4.59 -5.79
CA PHE A 72 -2.02 -4.52 -5.68
C PHE A 72 -2.66 -3.91 -6.90
N GLN A 73 -2.06 -2.87 -7.47
CA GLN A 73 -2.56 -2.23 -8.68
C GLN A 73 -2.61 -3.22 -9.85
N PHE A 74 -1.61 -4.09 -9.96
CA PHE A 74 -1.59 -5.13 -11.00
C PHE A 74 -2.80 -6.05 -10.91
N CYS A 75 -3.30 -6.29 -9.71
CA CYS A 75 -4.50 -7.10 -9.47
C CYS A 75 -5.81 -6.31 -9.62
N GLY A 76 -5.75 -5.01 -9.84
CA GLY A 76 -6.94 -4.16 -10.00
C GLY A 76 -7.49 -3.60 -8.69
N VAL A 77 -6.76 -3.75 -7.58
CA VAL A 77 -7.20 -3.25 -6.26
C VAL A 77 -6.80 -1.79 -6.11
N GLU A 78 -7.70 -0.97 -5.59
CA GLU A 78 -7.46 0.46 -5.41
C GLU A 78 -6.95 0.77 -4.00
N PRO A 79 -6.03 1.74 -3.83
CA PRO A 79 -5.52 2.09 -2.53
C PRO A 79 -6.46 2.97 -1.72
N MET A 80 -6.55 2.69 -0.42
CA MET A 80 -6.98 3.65 0.58
C MET A 80 -5.72 4.30 1.18
N PRO A 81 -5.84 5.47 1.84
CA PRO A 81 -4.68 6.09 2.49
C PRO A 81 -3.97 5.12 3.42
N SER A 82 -2.64 5.08 3.32
CA SER A 82 -1.81 4.22 4.15
C SER A 82 -1.77 4.71 5.59
N TYR A 83 -1.56 3.78 6.51
CA TYR A 83 -1.38 4.06 7.93
C TYR A 83 0.00 3.59 8.36
N ALA A 84 0.67 4.37 9.21
CA ALA A 84 1.98 3.99 9.73
C ALA A 84 2.12 4.40 11.18
N VAL A 85 2.82 3.55 11.93
CA VAL A 85 3.26 3.82 13.30
C VAL A 85 4.77 3.98 13.27
N HIS A 86 5.28 5.03 13.89
CA HIS A 86 6.69 5.35 13.93
C HIS A 86 7.23 5.30 15.35
N ASP A 87 8.54 5.19 15.48
CA ASP A 87 9.25 5.22 16.77
C ASP A 87 8.74 4.17 17.77
N VAL A 88 8.43 2.98 17.30
CA VAL A 88 7.79 1.95 18.14
C VAL A 88 8.66 1.48 19.32
N TYR A 89 9.99 1.67 19.26
CA TYR A 89 10.89 1.33 20.35
C TYR A 89 11.32 2.54 21.19
N LYS A 90 10.64 3.69 21.01
CA LYS A 90 10.96 4.89 21.82
C LYS A 90 10.11 4.92 23.09
N SER A 91 10.61 5.63 24.10
CA SER A 91 9.96 5.71 25.41
C SER A 91 8.60 6.40 25.39
N GLU A 92 8.35 7.24 24.41
CA GLU A 92 7.08 7.95 24.24
C GLU A 92 6.04 7.12 23.49
N PHE A 93 6.39 5.93 23.02
CA PHE A 93 5.43 5.09 22.30
C PHE A 93 4.31 4.63 23.24
N SER A 94 3.08 4.80 22.79
CA SER A 94 1.88 4.37 23.50
C SER A 94 1.01 3.53 22.57
N LEU A 95 0.85 2.25 22.92
CA LEU A 95 -0.01 1.32 22.16
C LEU A 95 -1.46 1.81 22.14
N GLU A 96 -1.94 2.36 23.25
CA GLU A 96 -3.32 2.86 23.34
C GLU A 96 -3.54 4.00 22.34
N ASN A 97 -2.62 4.97 22.28
CA ASN A 97 -2.72 6.07 21.34
C ASN A 97 -2.65 5.59 19.89
N VAL A 98 -1.82 4.59 19.61
CA VAL A 98 -1.71 4.00 18.28
C VAL A 98 -3.01 3.32 17.87
N LEU A 99 -3.63 2.56 18.76
CA LEU A 99 -4.88 1.88 18.47
C LEU A 99 -6.02 2.87 18.26
N ASP A 100 -6.06 3.96 19.03
CA ASP A 100 -7.05 5.02 18.85
C ASP A 100 -6.87 5.71 17.49
N ALA A 101 -5.63 6.02 17.12
CA ALA A 101 -5.33 6.64 15.83
C ALA A 101 -5.68 5.71 14.66
N LEU A 102 -5.39 4.41 14.79
CA LEU A 102 -5.76 3.44 13.77
C LEU A 102 -7.28 3.35 13.63
N THR A 103 -8.00 3.33 14.73
CA THR A 103 -9.47 3.30 14.73
C THR A 103 -10.03 4.51 13.99
N THR A 104 -9.50 5.70 14.28
CA THR A 104 -9.90 6.93 13.60
C THR A 104 -9.62 6.87 12.11
N HIS A 105 -8.43 6.41 11.74
CA HIS A 105 -8.03 6.27 10.33
C HIS A 105 -8.98 5.34 9.58
N LEU A 106 -9.31 4.19 10.16
CA LEU A 106 -10.23 3.23 9.55
C LEU A 106 -11.62 3.83 9.39
N LYS A 107 -12.13 4.52 10.40
CA LYS A 107 -13.46 5.17 10.33
C LYS A 107 -13.53 6.24 9.25
N GLN A 108 -12.44 6.97 9.02
CA GLN A 108 -12.40 8.02 7.99
C GLN A 108 -12.32 7.45 6.58
N ASN A 109 -11.75 6.26 6.38
CA ASN A 109 -11.42 5.73 5.07
C ASN A 109 -12.24 4.51 4.65
N ILE A 110 -12.87 3.82 5.58
CA ILE A 110 -13.78 2.71 5.27
C ILE A 110 -15.20 3.24 5.35
N LYS A 111 -15.88 3.20 4.23
CA LYS A 111 -17.27 3.70 4.11
C LYS A 111 -18.18 2.63 3.55
#